data_998dd496aac4f840249c268dea545974
#
_entry.id   998dd496aac4f840249c268dea545974
#
_cell.length_a   1.000
_cell.length_b   1.000
_cell.length_c   1.000
_cell.angle_alpha   90.00
_cell.angle_beta   90.00
_cell.angle_gamma   90.00
#
_symmetry.space_group_name_H-M   'P 1'
#
loop_
_entity.id
_entity.type
_entity.pdbx_description
1 polymer ?
#
loop_
_entity_poly.entity_id
_entity_poly.type
_entity_poly.pdbx_seq_one_letter_code
_entity_poly.pdbx_strand_id
1 'polypeptide(L)'
;MAPQETTRTLAEELAALFARDLTRLAQQLRAFPDTAAVWTLAPGVANAAGTLALHLEGNLREYVGRQLGGVEYRRDRPREFSARGLERDELIDRVEAVREMVRGVVGALTPAVLDAPYPEPYDGALLSTRQFLIHLAGHLNYHLGQVDYLRRVTTGAGAIPLATL
;
A
#
# COMPACT_ATOMS: atom_id res chain seq x y z
N MET A 1 4.72 30.04 -22.76
CA MET A 1 4.69 28.65 -23.26
C MET A 1 3.86 27.85 -22.26
N ALA A 2 2.66 27.42 -22.63
CA ALA A 2 1.84 26.57 -21.73
C ALA A 2 2.56 25.25 -21.51
N PRO A 3 2.51 24.67 -20.28
CA PRO A 3 3.06 23.35 -20.06
C PRO A 3 2.32 22.36 -20.97
N GLN A 4 3.08 21.58 -21.75
CA GLN A 4 2.50 20.46 -22.48
C GLN A 4 2.00 19.46 -21.44
N GLU A 5 0.69 19.32 -21.30
CA GLU A 5 0.08 18.21 -20.56
C GLU A 5 0.45 16.93 -21.29
N THR A 6 1.44 16.21 -20.75
CA THR A 6 1.69 14.83 -21.16
C THR A 6 0.51 14.02 -20.65
N THR A 7 -0.40 13.63 -21.53
CA THR A 7 -1.56 12.80 -21.16
C THR A 7 -1.03 11.45 -20.67
N ARG A 8 -1.09 11.23 -19.36
CA ARG A 8 -0.73 9.93 -18.76
C ARG A 8 -1.78 8.91 -19.12
N THR A 9 -1.36 7.68 -19.30
CA THR A 9 -2.27 6.53 -19.40
C THR A 9 -2.87 6.23 -18.02
N LEU A 10 -4.02 5.54 -17.99
CA LEU A 10 -4.62 5.10 -16.72
C LEU A 10 -3.66 4.22 -15.89
N ALA A 11 -2.85 3.38 -16.55
CA ALA A 11 -1.82 2.57 -15.90
C ALA A 11 -0.78 3.45 -15.18
N GLU A 12 -0.29 4.50 -15.84
CA GLU A 12 0.67 5.45 -15.27
C GLU A 12 0.07 6.27 -14.13
N GLU A 13 -1.20 6.68 -14.26
CA GLU A 13 -1.92 7.39 -13.19
C GLU A 13 -2.11 6.52 -11.95
N LEU A 14 -2.55 5.26 -12.13
CA LEU A 14 -2.68 4.30 -11.02
C LEU A 14 -1.32 3.99 -10.39
N ALA A 15 -0.28 3.77 -11.19
CA ALA A 15 1.07 3.52 -10.69
C ALA A 15 1.60 4.71 -9.86
N ALA A 16 1.36 5.95 -10.32
CA ALA A 16 1.73 7.16 -9.58
C ALA A 16 0.94 7.28 -8.26
N LEU A 17 -0.35 6.98 -8.27
CA LEU A 17 -1.21 7.00 -7.07
C LEU A 17 -0.72 5.98 -6.01
N PHE A 18 -0.45 4.74 -6.40
CA PHE A 18 0.11 3.73 -5.51
C PHE A 18 1.48 4.15 -4.98
N ALA A 19 2.36 4.63 -5.84
CA ALA A 19 3.70 5.06 -5.45
C ALA A 19 3.66 6.21 -4.43
N ARG A 20 2.78 7.20 -4.64
CA ARG A 20 2.55 8.30 -3.70
C ARG A 20 2.12 7.77 -2.33
N ASP A 21 1.10 6.92 -2.29
CA ASP A 21 0.50 6.49 -1.03
C ASP A 21 1.41 5.52 -0.27
N LEU A 22 2.19 4.68 -0.96
CA LEU A 22 3.24 3.86 -0.34
C LEU A 22 4.41 4.71 0.18
N THR A 23 4.77 5.80 -0.53
CA THR A 23 5.73 6.79 -0.02
C THR A 23 5.22 7.44 1.27
N ARG A 24 3.94 7.82 1.31
CA ARG A 24 3.30 8.36 2.52
C ARG A 24 3.29 7.37 3.67
N LEU A 25 3.04 6.08 3.38
CA LEU A 25 3.10 5.03 4.40
C LEU A 25 4.52 4.92 4.99
N ALA A 26 5.55 4.91 4.14
CA ALA A 26 6.94 4.91 4.61
C ALA A 26 7.27 6.19 5.42
N GLN A 27 6.77 7.36 5.01
CA GLN A 27 6.92 8.61 5.77
C GLN A 27 6.25 8.54 7.14
N GLN A 28 5.06 7.96 7.24
CA GLN A 28 4.39 7.75 8.52
C GLN A 28 5.18 6.80 9.43
N LEU A 29 5.69 5.69 8.90
CA LEU A 29 6.51 4.75 9.67
C LEU A 29 7.79 5.40 10.18
N ARG A 30 8.49 6.20 9.36
CA ARG A 30 9.68 6.96 9.77
C ARG A 30 9.40 7.96 10.88
N ALA A 31 8.21 8.50 10.95
CA ALA A 31 7.81 9.50 11.93
C ALA A 31 7.44 8.91 13.31
N PHE A 32 7.38 7.58 13.46
CA PHE A 32 7.36 6.96 14.79
C PHE A 32 8.74 7.10 15.45
N PRO A 33 8.79 7.35 16.76
CA PRO A 33 10.08 7.58 17.45
C PRO A 33 10.99 6.34 17.46
N ASP A 34 10.41 5.16 17.58
CA ASP A 34 11.12 3.89 17.66
C ASP A 34 10.27 2.69 17.22
N THR A 35 10.84 1.50 17.23
CA THR A 35 10.18 0.24 16.89
C THR A 35 9.01 -0.07 17.83
N ALA A 36 9.16 0.18 19.14
CA ALA A 36 8.09 -0.14 20.10
C ALA A 36 6.83 0.68 19.83
N ALA A 37 7.00 1.96 19.47
CA ALA A 37 5.88 2.84 19.14
C ALA A 37 5.07 2.36 17.93
N VAL A 38 5.73 1.78 16.91
CA VAL A 38 5.07 1.22 15.71
C VAL A 38 4.13 0.06 16.06
N TRP A 39 4.44 -0.68 17.14
CA TRP A 39 3.65 -1.83 17.59
C TRP A 39 2.70 -1.52 18.75
N THR A 40 2.66 -0.25 19.20
CA THR A 40 1.76 0.18 20.28
C THR A 40 0.30 0.17 19.79
N LEU A 41 -0.58 -0.45 20.58
CA LEU A 41 -2.02 -0.45 20.35
C LEU A 41 -2.65 0.78 20.98
N ALA A 42 -3.50 1.48 20.25
CA ALA A 42 -4.36 2.49 20.83
C ALA A 42 -5.61 1.84 21.50
N PRO A 43 -6.20 2.47 22.53
CA PRO A 43 -7.42 1.96 23.16
C PRO A 43 -8.55 1.74 22.13
N GLY A 44 -9.17 0.57 22.17
CA GLY A 44 -10.29 0.21 21.28
C GLY A 44 -9.88 -0.13 19.84
N VAL A 45 -8.58 -0.24 19.54
CA VAL A 45 -8.06 -0.54 18.20
C VAL A 45 -7.42 -1.93 18.19
N ALA A 46 -7.79 -2.75 17.19
CA ALA A 46 -7.31 -4.13 17.09
C ALA A 46 -5.90 -4.26 16.49
N ASN A 47 -5.48 -3.30 15.65
CA ASN A 47 -4.26 -3.39 14.86
C ASN A 47 -3.32 -2.22 15.14
N ALA A 48 -2.04 -2.51 15.38
CA ALA A 48 -0.98 -1.51 15.43
C ALA A 48 -0.60 -1.04 14.02
N ALA A 49 0.12 0.08 13.92
CA ALA A 49 0.61 0.59 12.63
C ALA A 49 1.49 -0.42 11.89
N GLY A 50 2.37 -1.13 12.60
CA GLY A 50 3.21 -2.19 12.03
C GLY A 50 2.39 -3.35 11.46
N THR A 51 1.30 -3.73 12.13
CA THR A 51 0.36 -4.75 11.62
C THR A 51 -0.27 -4.32 10.31
N LEU A 52 -0.72 -3.06 10.20
CA LEU A 52 -1.32 -2.53 8.98
C LEU A 52 -0.30 -2.43 7.85
N ALA A 53 0.95 -2.06 8.14
CA ALA A 53 2.03 -2.04 7.15
C ALA A 53 2.30 -3.44 6.57
N LEU A 54 2.39 -4.48 7.42
CA LEU A 54 2.55 -5.87 6.96
C LEU A 54 1.34 -6.36 6.15
N HIS A 55 0.13 -5.98 6.58
CA HIS A 55 -1.09 -6.32 5.85
C HIS A 55 -1.12 -5.69 4.46
N LEU A 56 -0.75 -4.42 4.32
CA LEU A 56 -0.66 -3.75 3.03
C LEU A 56 0.43 -4.33 2.14
N GLU A 57 1.60 -4.66 2.71
CA GLU A 57 2.66 -5.37 2.00
C GLU A 57 2.15 -6.69 1.42
N GLY A 58 1.60 -7.56 2.27
CA GLY A 58 1.10 -8.87 1.87
C GLY A 58 -0.03 -8.80 0.84
N ASN A 59 -0.93 -7.84 1.01
CA ASN A 59 -2.02 -7.56 0.09
C ASN A 59 -1.51 -7.20 -1.32
N LEU A 60 -0.61 -6.21 -1.42
CA LEU A 60 -0.10 -5.74 -2.71
C LEU A 60 0.86 -6.74 -3.37
N ARG A 61 1.68 -7.47 -2.59
CA ARG A 61 2.50 -8.56 -3.15
C ARG A 61 1.65 -9.65 -3.77
N GLU A 62 0.55 -10.02 -3.12
CA GLU A 62 -0.36 -11.04 -3.63
C GLU A 62 -1.11 -10.55 -4.87
N TYR A 63 -1.84 -9.45 -4.73
CA TYR A 63 -2.81 -9.05 -5.75
C TYR A 63 -2.19 -8.26 -6.92
N VAL A 64 -1.09 -7.58 -6.72
CA VAL A 64 -0.38 -6.89 -7.81
C VAL A 64 0.84 -7.70 -8.24
N GLY A 65 1.73 -8.04 -7.30
CA GLY A 65 2.98 -8.72 -7.62
C GLY A 65 2.76 -10.09 -8.25
N ARG A 66 2.09 -10.99 -7.54
CA ARG A 66 1.88 -12.37 -8.00
C ARG A 66 0.86 -12.46 -9.13
N GLN A 67 -0.31 -11.86 -8.96
CA GLN A 67 -1.43 -12.05 -9.89
C GLN A 67 -1.24 -11.30 -11.22
N LEU A 68 -0.68 -10.12 -11.20
CA LEU A 68 -0.52 -9.29 -12.40
C LEU A 68 0.93 -9.23 -12.89
N GLY A 69 1.91 -9.30 -11.98
CA GLY A 69 3.33 -9.19 -12.31
C GLY A 69 4.07 -10.51 -12.44
N GLY A 70 3.45 -11.66 -12.11
CA GLY A 70 4.11 -12.97 -12.14
C GLY A 70 5.27 -13.08 -11.14
N VAL A 71 5.32 -12.23 -10.12
CA VAL A 71 6.33 -12.27 -9.06
C VAL A 71 6.03 -13.46 -8.14
N GLU A 72 7.01 -14.32 -7.90
CA GLU A 72 6.83 -15.43 -6.98
C GLU A 72 6.57 -14.91 -5.56
N TYR A 73 5.42 -15.26 -5.00
CA TYR A 73 5.02 -14.88 -3.65
C TYR A 73 3.99 -15.86 -3.10
N ARG A 74 4.13 -16.20 -1.83
CA ARG A 74 3.15 -16.98 -1.07
C ARG A 74 2.68 -16.15 0.11
N ARG A 75 1.42 -15.72 0.07
CA ARG A 75 0.83 -14.91 1.13
C ARG A 75 0.62 -15.74 2.40
N ASP A 76 1.03 -15.20 3.53
CA ASP A 76 0.73 -15.71 4.87
C ASP A 76 -0.10 -14.65 5.63
N ARG A 77 -1.39 -14.58 5.31
CA ARG A 77 -2.29 -13.60 5.90
C ARG A 77 -2.41 -13.71 7.43
N PRO A 78 -2.47 -14.91 8.05
CA PRO A 78 -2.43 -15.02 9.51
C PRO A 78 -1.20 -14.35 10.12
N ARG A 79 -0.02 -14.48 9.50
CA ARG A 79 1.22 -13.89 9.97
C ARG A 79 1.21 -12.35 9.84
N GLU A 80 0.55 -11.78 8.84
CA GLU A 80 0.39 -10.32 8.72
C GLU A 80 -0.20 -9.71 10.00
N PHE A 81 -1.15 -10.41 10.64
CA PHE A 81 -1.87 -9.95 11.83
C PHE A 81 -1.29 -10.44 13.16
N SER A 82 -0.47 -11.48 13.16
CA SER A 82 0.13 -12.07 14.37
C SER A 82 1.58 -11.64 14.60
N ALA A 83 2.32 -11.28 13.57
CA ALA A 83 3.71 -10.84 13.70
C ALA A 83 3.83 -9.57 14.55
N ARG A 84 4.86 -9.51 15.37
CA ARG A 84 5.20 -8.36 16.22
C ARG A 84 6.72 -8.20 16.25
N GLY A 85 7.16 -6.98 16.56
CA GLY A 85 8.55 -6.72 16.90
C GLY A 85 9.52 -6.71 15.72
N LEU A 86 9.04 -6.69 14.45
CA LEU A 86 9.92 -6.34 13.35
C LEU A 86 10.42 -4.91 13.55
N GLU A 87 11.69 -4.69 13.25
CA GLU A 87 12.28 -3.36 13.35
C GLU A 87 11.56 -2.35 12.44
N ARG A 88 11.42 -1.12 12.93
CA ARG A 88 10.76 -0.04 12.16
C ARG A 88 11.40 0.14 10.78
N ASP A 89 12.72 0.13 10.71
CA ASP A 89 13.43 0.34 9.46
C ASP A 89 13.27 -0.85 8.50
N GLU A 90 13.16 -2.08 9.00
CA GLU A 90 12.79 -3.24 8.19
C GLU A 90 11.39 -3.10 7.58
N LEU A 91 10.41 -2.62 8.34
CA LEU A 91 9.07 -2.36 7.80
C LEU A 91 9.10 -1.29 6.70
N ILE A 92 9.90 -0.25 6.86
CA ILE A 92 10.09 0.80 5.86
C ILE A 92 10.68 0.22 4.57
N ASP A 93 11.75 -0.56 4.67
CA ASP A 93 12.41 -1.19 3.52
C ASP A 93 11.44 -2.11 2.75
N ARG A 94 10.61 -2.87 3.48
CA ARG A 94 9.58 -3.74 2.88
C ARG A 94 8.51 -2.93 2.14
N VAL A 95 8.04 -1.83 2.70
CA VAL A 95 7.08 -0.92 2.04
C VAL A 95 7.68 -0.29 0.79
N GLU A 96 8.95 0.13 0.84
CA GLU A 96 9.63 0.71 -0.32
C GLU A 96 9.87 -0.32 -1.44
N ALA A 97 10.22 -1.56 -1.08
CA ALA A 97 10.32 -2.65 -2.06
C ALA A 97 8.97 -2.94 -2.74
N VAL A 98 7.87 -2.92 -1.98
CA VAL A 98 6.51 -3.03 -2.56
C VAL A 98 6.18 -1.85 -3.45
N ARG A 99 6.56 -0.62 -3.07
CA ARG A 99 6.35 0.56 -3.91
C ARG A 99 6.98 0.41 -5.29
N GLU A 100 8.23 -0.02 -5.35
CA GLU A 100 8.93 -0.21 -6.64
C GLU A 100 8.29 -1.34 -7.46
N MET A 101 7.95 -2.45 -6.82
CA MET A 101 7.27 -3.57 -7.49
C MET A 101 5.90 -3.14 -8.05
N VAL A 102 5.05 -2.52 -7.25
CA VAL A 102 3.71 -2.08 -7.69
C VAL A 102 3.81 -1.05 -8.81
N ARG A 103 4.70 -0.07 -8.67
CA ARG A 103 4.94 0.95 -9.70
C ARG A 103 5.34 0.33 -11.03
N GLY A 104 6.26 -0.65 -11.01
CA GLY A 104 6.71 -1.33 -12.21
C GLY A 104 5.62 -2.18 -12.85
N VAL A 105 4.93 -3.00 -12.06
CA VAL A 105 3.87 -3.90 -12.56
C VAL A 105 2.70 -3.10 -13.11
N VAL A 106 2.14 -2.18 -12.32
CA VAL A 106 0.93 -1.41 -12.71
C VAL A 106 1.23 -0.49 -13.88
N GLY A 107 2.39 0.19 -13.88
CA GLY A 107 2.78 1.10 -14.96
C GLY A 107 3.00 0.41 -16.31
N ALA A 108 3.26 -0.89 -16.32
CA ALA A 108 3.45 -1.69 -17.53
C ALA A 108 2.15 -2.30 -18.09
N LEU A 109 1.00 -2.16 -17.39
CA LEU A 109 -0.26 -2.73 -17.84
C LEU A 109 -0.79 -2.03 -19.07
N THR A 110 -1.19 -2.82 -20.07
CA THR A 110 -1.81 -2.29 -21.27
C THR A 110 -3.31 -2.02 -21.06
N PRO A 111 -3.93 -1.16 -21.88
CA PRO A 111 -5.40 -0.96 -21.83
C PRO A 111 -6.18 -2.28 -21.94
N ALA A 112 -5.74 -3.22 -22.79
CA ALA A 112 -6.38 -4.52 -22.93
C ALA A 112 -6.36 -5.33 -21.63
N VAL A 113 -5.24 -5.33 -20.90
CA VAL A 113 -5.13 -5.99 -19.58
C VAL A 113 -5.99 -5.29 -18.54
N LEU A 114 -6.02 -3.96 -18.54
CA LEU A 114 -6.85 -3.18 -17.60
C LEU A 114 -8.36 -3.45 -17.79
N ASP A 115 -8.79 -3.66 -19.00
CA ASP A 115 -10.21 -3.94 -19.33
C ASP A 115 -10.57 -5.45 -19.19
N ALA A 116 -9.58 -6.33 -19.18
CA ALA A 116 -9.80 -7.77 -19.00
C ALA A 116 -10.25 -8.07 -17.54
N PRO A 117 -10.96 -9.22 -17.34
CA PRO A 117 -11.25 -9.69 -15.99
C PRO A 117 -9.99 -9.89 -15.16
N TYR A 118 -10.04 -9.46 -13.89
CA TYR A 118 -8.98 -9.77 -12.92
C TYR A 118 -8.93 -11.30 -12.70
N PRO A 119 -7.72 -11.90 -12.51
CA PRO A 119 -7.56 -13.37 -12.49
C PRO A 119 -8.40 -14.13 -11.45
N GLU A 120 -8.73 -13.49 -10.34
CA GLU A 120 -9.50 -14.10 -9.26
C GLU A 120 -10.78 -13.30 -8.96
N PRO A 121 -11.93 -13.95 -8.68
CA PRO A 121 -13.12 -13.27 -8.19
C PRO A 121 -12.81 -12.58 -6.84
N TYR A 122 -13.38 -11.39 -6.65
CA TYR A 122 -13.34 -10.69 -5.40
C TYR A 122 -14.74 -10.61 -4.80
N ASP A 123 -14.91 -11.15 -3.58
CA ASP A 123 -16.21 -11.24 -2.89
C ASP A 123 -17.33 -11.83 -3.79
N GLY A 124 -16.99 -12.86 -4.54
CA GLY A 124 -17.90 -13.53 -5.47
C GLY A 124 -18.18 -12.78 -6.78
N ALA A 125 -17.62 -11.59 -6.98
CA ALA A 125 -17.77 -10.79 -8.19
C ALA A 125 -16.53 -10.87 -9.08
N LEU A 126 -16.73 -11.00 -10.39
CA LEU A 126 -15.66 -10.90 -11.38
C LEU A 126 -15.52 -9.42 -11.80
N LEU A 127 -14.48 -8.77 -11.31
CA LEU A 127 -14.16 -7.37 -11.61
C LEU A 127 -13.21 -7.27 -12.80
N SER A 128 -13.22 -6.14 -13.54
CA SER A 128 -12.11 -5.84 -14.43
C SER A 128 -10.83 -5.56 -13.62
N THR A 129 -9.66 -5.79 -14.22
CA THR A 129 -8.37 -5.46 -13.58
C THR A 129 -8.32 -4.01 -13.14
N ARG A 130 -8.79 -3.08 -13.96
CA ARG A 130 -8.91 -1.65 -13.63
C ARG A 130 -9.76 -1.44 -12.38
N GLN A 131 -10.94 -2.04 -12.32
CA GLN A 131 -11.86 -1.87 -11.19
C GLN A 131 -11.24 -2.43 -9.89
N PHE A 132 -10.56 -3.56 -9.97
CA PHE A 132 -9.89 -4.14 -8.82
C PHE A 132 -8.69 -3.30 -8.36
N LEU A 133 -7.90 -2.72 -9.28
CA LEU A 133 -6.81 -1.79 -8.93
C LEU A 133 -7.33 -0.53 -8.24
N ILE A 134 -8.46 0.03 -8.68
CA ILE A 134 -9.12 1.17 -8.00
C ILE A 134 -9.53 0.77 -6.58
N HIS A 135 -10.11 -0.44 -6.40
CA HIS A 135 -10.42 -0.97 -5.08
C HIS A 135 -9.16 -1.10 -4.20
N LEU A 136 -8.06 -1.65 -4.73
CA LEU A 136 -6.79 -1.78 -3.99
C LEU A 136 -6.19 -0.42 -3.60
N ALA A 137 -6.29 0.59 -4.48
CA ALA A 137 -5.86 1.96 -4.16
C ALA A 137 -6.71 2.55 -3.01
N GLY A 138 -8.02 2.34 -3.03
CA GLY A 138 -8.91 2.72 -1.93
C GLY A 138 -8.57 2.01 -0.62
N HIS A 139 -8.29 0.71 -0.67
CA HIS A 139 -7.87 -0.09 0.48
C HIS A 139 -6.53 0.41 1.08
N LEU A 140 -5.54 0.69 0.24
CA LEU A 140 -4.26 1.27 0.67
C LEU A 140 -4.49 2.62 1.36
N ASN A 141 -5.27 3.51 0.76
CA ASN A 141 -5.53 4.84 1.30
C ASN A 141 -6.32 4.79 2.62
N TYR A 142 -7.27 3.85 2.75
CA TYR A 142 -8.02 3.61 3.98
C TYR A 142 -7.08 3.24 5.16
N HIS A 143 -6.17 2.29 4.95
CA HIS A 143 -5.22 1.89 6.00
C HIS A 143 -4.11 2.92 6.22
N LEU A 144 -3.69 3.66 5.20
CA LEU A 144 -2.76 4.78 5.36
C LEU A 144 -3.31 5.84 6.31
N GLY A 145 -4.60 6.20 6.17
CA GLY A 145 -5.27 7.11 7.10
C GLY A 145 -5.31 6.57 8.53
N GLN A 146 -5.52 5.26 8.71
CA GLN A 146 -5.46 4.63 10.03
C GLN A 146 -4.04 4.71 10.62
N VAL A 147 -2.99 4.46 9.83
CA VAL A 147 -1.60 4.55 10.31
C VAL A 147 -1.25 5.98 10.72
N ASP A 148 -1.68 7.02 9.97
CA ASP A 148 -1.50 8.42 10.36
C ASP A 148 -2.13 8.71 11.72
N TYR A 149 -3.40 8.35 11.90
CA TYR A 149 -4.10 8.57 13.17
C TYR A 149 -3.52 7.75 14.31
N LEU A 150 -3.16 6.48 14.09
CA LEU A 150 -2.49 5.65 15.10
C LEU A 150 -1.20 6.31 15.58
N ARG A 151 -0.34 6.77 14.64
CA ARG A 151 0.88 7.48 15.01
C ARG A 151 0.58 8.69 15.87
N ARG A 152 -0.35 9.54 15.48
CA ARG A 152 -0.69 10.77 16.21
C ARG A 152 -1.25 10.48 17.59
N VAL A 153 -2.14 9.50 17.70
CA VAL A 153 -2.77 9.13 18.98
C VAL A 153 -1.79 8.46 19.94
N THR A 154 -0.93 7.57 19.43
CA THR A 154 0.00 6.81 20.31
C THR A 154 1.27 7.58 20.65
N THR A 155 1.67 8.56 19.84
CA THR A 155 2.90 9.35 20.08
C THR A 155 2.64 10.77 20.58
N GLY A 156 1.41 11.27 20.45
CA GLY A 156 1.09 12.68 20.71
C GLY A 156 1.61 13.66 19.66
N ALA A 157 2.26 13.18 18.59
CA ALA A 157 2.84 14.01 17.55
C ALA A 157 1.76 14.53 16.58
N GLY A 158 1.97 15.72 16.02
CA GLY A 158 1.07 16.33 15.02
C GLY A 158 1.18 15.73 13.62
N ALA A 159 0.55 16.41 12.65
CA ALA A 159 0.68 16.08 11.23
C ALA A 159 2.13 16.27 10.74
N ILE A 160 2.51 15.51 9.72
CA ILE A 160 3.80 15.62 9.03
C ILE A 160 3.58 16.00 7.57
N PRO A 161 4.56 16.65 6.90
CA PRO A 161 4.51 16.84 5.46
C PRO A 161 4.50 15.50 4.74
N LEU A 162 3.60 15.34 3.78
CA LEU A 162 3.45 14.10 3.00
C LEU A 162 3.72 14.35 1.53
N ALA A 163 4.19 13.31 0.83
CA ALA A 163 4.41 13.33 -0.60
C ALA A 163 3.15 13.74 -1.36
N THR A 164 3.32 14.54 -2.41
CA THR A 164 2.28 14.93 -3.39
C THR A 164 2.45 14.15 -4.69
N LEU A 165 1.46 14.23 -5.61
CA LEU A 165 1.57 13.65 -6.96
C LEU A 165 2.59 14.41 -7.79
#